data_ace7bd1bf14a8675a0f16b95f88eeac9
#
_entry.id   ace7bd1bf14a8675a0f16b95f88eeac9
#
_cell.length_a   1.000
_cell.length_b   1.000
_cell.length_c   1.000
_cell.angle_alpha   90.00
_cell.angle_beta   90.00
_cell.angle_gamma   90.00
#
_symmetry.space_group_name_H-M   'P 1'
#
loop_
_entity.id
_entity.type
_entity.pdbx_description
1 polymer ?
#
loop_
_entity_poly.entity_id
_entity_poly.type
_entity_poly.pdbx_seq_one_letter_code
_entity_poly.pdbx_strand_id
1 'polypeptide(L)'
;KVSVTYKGKVLKEKKNYVLKYSKGCKKVGVYTVQIIGKGAYTGKVKKQFTILPPKTQVMGGYVGKKTASVVIKRQTAQTSGYQLRYATNSKLKNAKTITVKGNKNNTVSLNGLKAGTTYYMQARTYMAIKGKKYYSKWSSTEHCKTSGKSKENTSNTTPTPKPVPKLTLEEGKANITLESGRYYEIETSNGIKDINISDPAVVYSTDEAEGGNSHLFATLEPGKCVITITDIYGQKITSTVSVTQKLYNPHTETSYV
;
A
#
# COMPACT_ATOMS: atom_id res chain seq x y z
N LYS A 1 -21.68 11.52 -13.24
CA LYS A 1 -23.00 11.70 -13.88
C LYS A 1 -23.25 13.20 -14.02
N VAL A 2 -23.72 13.66 -15.18
CA VAL A 2 -24.12 15.06 -15.40
C VAL A 2 -25.58 15.19 -15.02
N SER A 3 -25.92 16.20 -14.20
CA SER A 3 -27.29 16.59 -13.89
C SER A 3 -27.51 18.00 -14.44
N VAL A 4 -28.59 18.19 -15.17
CA VAL A 4 -28.96 19.47 -15.77
C VAL A 4 -30.29 19.92 -15.21
N THR A 5 -30.33 21.16 -14.71
CA THR A 5 -31.56 21.76 -14.19
C THR A 5 -31.87 23.04 -14.93
N TYR A 6 -33.14 23.37 -15.10
CA TYR A 6 -33.64 24.62 -15.62
C TYR A 6 -34.81 25.10 -14.79
N LYS A 7 -34.75 26.30 -14.22
CA LYS A 7 -35.75 26.87 -13.31
C LYS A 7 -36.21 25.86 -12.22
N GLY A 8 -35.22 25.23 -11.54
CA GLY A 8 -35.45 24.23 -10.48
C GLY A 8 -35.89 22.84 -10.95
N LYS A 9 -36.26 22.65 -12.21
CA LYS A 9 -36.68 21.36 -12.77
C LYS A 9 -35.51 20.56 -13.33
N VAL A 10 -35.35 19.29 -12.94
CA VAL A 10 -34.35 18.38 -13.47
C VAL A 10 -34.76 17.97 -14.90
N LEU A 11 -33.83 18.17 -15.84
CA LEU A 11 -34.03 17.81 -17.26
C LEU A 11 -33.57 16.37 -17.51
N LYS A 12 -34.21 15.69 -18.49
CA LYS A 12 -33.87 14.34 -18.92
C LYS A 12 -32.92 14.38 -20.12
N GLU A 13 -31.79 13.68 -20.01
CA GLU A 13 -30.86 13.48 -21.11
C GLU A 13 -31.56 12.79 -22.29
N LYS A 14 -31.13 13.07 -23.53
CA LYS A 14 -31.71 12.64 -24.80
C LYS A 14 -33.09 13.25 -25.12
N LYS A 15 -33.95 13.52 -24.11
CA LYS A 15 -35.27 14.19 -24.29
C LYS A 15 -35.14 15.71 -24.33
N ASN A 16 -34.51 16.31 -23.32
CA ASN A 16 -34.44 17.76 -23.13
C ASN A 16 -33.06 18.36 -23.49
N TYR A 17 -32.02 17.53 -23.49
CA TYR A 17 -30.68 17.88 -23.89
C TYR A 17 -29.88 16.68 -24.35
N VAL A 18 -28.75 16.95 -25.04
CA VAL A 18 -27.73 15.94 -25.37
C VAL A 18 -26.36 16.42 -24.85
N LEU A 19 -25.48 15.43 -24.57
CA LEU A 19 -24.10 15.67 -24.11
C LEU A 19 -23.12 15.37 -25.25
N LYS A 20 -22.20 16.29 -25.48
CA LYS A 20 -21.06 16.09 -26.39
C LYS A 20 -19.77 16.25 -25.61
N TYR A 21 -18.98 15.18 -25.53
CA TYR A 21 -17.70 15.17 -24.81
C TYR A 21 -16.55 15.45 -25.77
N SER A 22 -15.50 16.10 -25.26
CA SER A 22 -14.22 16.21 -25.98
C SER A 22 -13.58 14.84 -26.18
N LYS A 23 -12.72 14.70 -27.21
CA LYS A 23 -11.99 13.46 -27.50
C LYS A 23 -11.06 13.09 -26.32
N GLY A 24 -10.81 11.79 -26.13
CA GLY A 24 -9.81 11.27 -25.19
C GLY A 24 -10.24 11.23 -23.72
N CYS A 25 -11.50 11.53 -23.38
CA CYS A 25 -12.02 11.57 -22.00
C CYS A 25 -12.11 10.19 -21.30
N LYS A 26 -11.22 9.25 -21.63
CA LYS A 26 -10.97 7.99 -20.92
C LYS A 26 -9.64 7.98 -20.15
N LYS A 27 -8.82 9.02 -20.34
CA LYS A 27 -7.52 9.16 -19.69
C LYS A 27 -7.57 10.25 -18.62
N VAL A 28 -6.63 10.22 -17.68
CA VAL A 28 -6.46 11.30 -16.69
C VAL A 28 -6.24 12.63 -17.42
N GLY A 29 -6.95 13.66 -16.99
CA GLY A 29 -6.85 14.99 -17.62
C GLY A 29 -8.10 15.85 -17.42
N VAL A 30 -8.06 17.06 -17.97
CA VAL A 30 -9.17 18.01 -17.98
C VAL A 30 -9.85 17.95 -19.34
N TYR A 31 -11.16 17.83 -19.33
CA TYR A 31 -12.01 17.68 -20.52
C TYR A 31 -13.20 18.60 -20.47
N THR A 32 -13.82 18.81 -21.62
CA THR A 32 -15.03 19.62 -21.74
C THR A 32 -16.21 18.74 -22.12
N VAL A 33 -17.33 18.97 -21.45
CA VAL A 33 -18.64 18.51 -21.88
C VAL A 33 -19.47 19.69 -22.36
N GLN A 34 -20.06 19.55 -23.53
CA GLN A 34 -21.01 20.50 -24.07
C GLN A 34 -22.42 19.94 -23.86
N ILE A 35 -23.27 20.71 -23.21
CA ILE A 35 -24.68 20.44 -23.00
C ILE A 35 -25.41 21.22 -24.07
N ILE A 36 -26.19 20.55 -24.91
CA ILE A 36 -26.94 21.16 -26.02
C ILE A 36 -28.41 20.91 -25.74
N GLY A 37 -29.17 21.98 -25.60
CA GLY A 37 -30.61 21.94 -25.40
C GLY A 37 -31.32 21.29 -26.59
N LYS A 38 -32.47 20.66 -26.37
CA LYS A 38 -33.29 19.95 -27.36
C LYS A 38 -34.78 20.18 -27.09
N GLY A 39 -35.57 20.29 -28.16
CA GLY A 39 -37.01 20.54 -28.09
C GLY A 39 -37.31 21.95 -27.56
N ALA A 40 -38.09 22.04 -26.54
CA ALA A 40 -38.41 23.32 -25.89
C ALA A 40 -37.24 24.03 -25.19
N TYR A 41 -36.09 23.37 -25.10
CA TYR A 41 -34.87 23.93 -24.50
C TYR A 41 -33.83 24.21 -25.59
N THR A 42 -33.43 25.45 -25.71
CA THR A 42 -32.44 25.90 -26.70
C THR A 42 -31.15 26.33 -26.03
N GLY A 43 -30.07 26.48 -26.83
CA GLY A 43 -28.79 26.97 -26.36
C GLY A 43 -27.75 25.90 -26.11
N LYS A 44 -26.53 26.32 -25.79
CA LYS A 44 -25.35 25.46 -25.57
C LYS A 44 -24.58 25.95 -24.35
N VAL A 45 -24.23 25.03 -23.46
CA VAL A 45 -23.41 25.33 -22.28
C VAL A 45 -22.19 24.41 -22.29
N LYS A 46 -21.00 24.97 -22.07
CA LYS A 46 -19.76 24.21 -21.93
C LYS A 46 -19.36 24.15 -20.45
N LYS A 47 -18.99 22.98 -19.96
CA LYS A 47 -18.47 22.79 -18.61
C LYS A 47 -17.21 21.91 -18.68
N GLN A 48 -16.25 22.22 -17.82
CA GLN A 48 -15.06 21.39 -17.67
C GLN A 48 -15.26 20.36 -16.56
N PHE A 49 -14.63 19.20 -16.72
CA PHE A 49 -14.51 18.17 -15.70
C PHE A 49 -13.12 17.55 -15.75
N THR A 50 -12.70 16.95 -14.64
CA THR A 50 -11.39 16.31 -14.53
C THR A 50 -11.56 14.82 -14.30
N ILE A 51 -10.85 14.01 -15.10
CA ILE A 51 -10.67 12.59 -14.84
C ILE A 51 -9.42 12.44 -13.97
N LEU A 52 -9.58 11.86 -12.81
CA LEU A 52 -8.52 11.66 -11.84
C LEU A 52 -7.91 10.26 -12.00
N PRO A 53 -6.66 10.03 -11.55
CA PRO A 53 -6.07 8.70 -11.53
C PRO A 53 -6.86 7.75 -10.61
N PRO A 54 -6.68 6.41 -10.77
CA PRO A 54 -7.38 5.43 -9.95
C PRO A 54 -7.05 5.60 -8.47
N LYS A 55 -8.01 5.30 -7.60
CA LYS A 55 -7.78 5.29 -6.14
C LYS A 55 -6.84 4.16 -5.76
N THR A 56 -6.16 4.33 -4.64
CA THR A 56 -5.38 3.30 -3.98
C THR A 56 -5.73 3.23 -2.49
N GLN A 57 -5.08 2.37 -1.75
CA GLN A 57 -5.24 2.22 -0.30
C GLN A 57 -3.92 1.82 0.34
N VAL A 58 -3.80 2.04 1.63
CA VAL A 58 -2.74 1.45 2.46
C VAL A 58 -3.12 0.00 2.70
N MET A 59 -2.19 -0.92 2.46
CA MET A 59 -2.42 -2.36 2.59
C MET A 59 -1.94 -2.91 3.93
N GLY A 60 -0.99 -2.22 4.58
CA GLY A 60 -0.31 -2.64 5.77
C GLY A 60 1.16 -2.22 5.73
N GLY A 61 2.00 -2.93 6.47
CA GLY A 61 3.43 -2.69 6.46
C GLY A 61 4.09 -3.12 7.76
N TYR A 62 5.39 -2.93 7.82
CA TYR A 62 6.22 -3.21 9.00
C TYR A 62 6.29 -1.99 9.91
N VAL A 63 6.35 -2.23 11.22
CA VAL A 63 6.40 -1.15 12.23
C VAL A 63 7.51 -1.45 13.24
N GLY A 64 8.55 -0.62 13.23
CA GLY A 64 9.62 -0.66 14.20
C GLY A 64 9.45 0.35 15.33
N LYS A 65 10.43 0.45 16.22
CA LYS A 65 10.42 1.37 17.36
C LYS A 65 10.37 2.84 16.94
N LYS A 66 11.12 3.21 15.90
CA LYS A 66 11.20 4.57 15.33
C LYS A 66 11.03 4.60 13.82
N THR A 67 10.57 3.49 13.24
CA THR A 67 10.44 3.31 11.80
C THR A 67 9.09 2.68 11.46
N ALA A 68 8.66 2.82 10.23
CA ALA A 68 7.61 2.00 9.63
C ALA A 68 7.85 1.88 8.13
N SER A 69 7.52 0.72 7.56
CA SER A 69 7.46 0.48 6.13
C SER A 69 6.01 0.31 5.74
N VAL A 70 5.48 1.17 4.89
CA VAL A 70 4.05 1.20 4.55
C VAL A 70 3.87 0.77 3.11
N VAL A 71 3.11 -0.30 2.92
CA VAL A 71 2.76 -0.82 1.58
C VAL A 71 1.46 -0.18 1.09
N ILE A 72 1.49 0.33 -0.13
CA ILE A 72 0.35 0.94 -0.81
C ILE A 72 -0.11 0.00 -1.92
N LYS A 73 -1.41 -0.23 -2.08
CA LYS A 73 -1.95 -1.05 -3.17
C LYS A 73 -1.46 -0.54 -4.52
N ARG A 74 -0.78 -1.40 -5.27
CA ARG A 74 -0.21 -1.06 -6.58
C ARG A 74 -1.30 -0.68 -7.58
N GLN A 75 -1.03 0.37 -8.36
CA GLN A 75 -1.85 0.81 -9.48
C GLN A 75 -0.95 1.01 -10.69
N THR A 76 -1.12 0.20 -11.72
CA THR A 76 -0.26 0.19 -12.91
C THR A 76 -0.76 1.13 -14.01
N ALA A 77 -2.08 1.25 -14.15
CA ALA A 77 -2.69 2.07 -15.18
C ALA A 77 -2.82 3.54 -14.73
N GLN A 78 -2.48 4.47 -15.61
CA GLN A 78 -2.68 5.93 -15.42
C GLN A 78 -2.16 6.46 -14.07
N THR A 79 -1.02 5.90 -13.62
CA THR A 79 -0.37 6.22 -12.35
C THR A 79 1.11 6.46 -12.58
N SER A 80 1.62 7.63 -12.16
CA SER A 80 3.05 7.98 -12.17
C SER A 80 3.72 7.76 -10.83
N GLY A 81 2.95 7.48 -9.77
CA GLY A 81 3.44 7.23 -8.43
C GLY A 81 2.39 7.49 -7.37
N TYR A 82 2.84 7.56 -6.13
CA TYR A 82 1.99 7.60 -4.95
C TYR A 82 2.32 8.76 -4.04
N GLN A 83 1.37 9.15 -3.20
CA GLN A 83 1.61 9.96 -2.02
C GLN A 83 1.04 9.24 -0.80
N LEU A 84 1.85 9.21 0.25
CA LEU A 84 1.45 8.83 1.60
C LEU A 84 1.44 10.08 2.46
N ARG A 85 0.37 10.30 3.22
CA ARG A 85 0.36 11.29 4.31
C ARG A 85 0.16 10.59 5.64
N TYR A 86 0.81 11.10 6.69
CA TYR A 86 0.73 10.51 8.02
C TYR A 86 0.83 11.56 9.13
N ALA A 87 0.17 11.29 10.25
CA ALA A 87 0.18 12.12 11.45
C ALA A 87 -0.11 11.28 12.70
N THR A 88 0.12 11.84 13.87
CA THR A 88 -0.20 11.20 15.17
C THR A 88 -1.66 11.40 15.60
N ASN A 89 -2.48 12.03 14.79
CA ASN A 89 -3.90 12.25 15.06
C ASN A 89 -4.77 11.71 13.91
N SER A 90 -5.93 11.16 14.24
CA SER A 90 -6.85 10.52 13.29
C SER A 90 -7.43 11.48 12.23
N LYS A 91 -7.49 12.77 12.54
CA LYS A 91 -7.95 13.81 11.60
C LYS A 91 -6.87 14.23 10.60
N LEU A 92 -5.65 13.69 10.72
CA LEU A 92 -4.49 13.99 9.88
C LEU A 92 -4.19 15.51 9.79
N LYS A 93 -4.45 16.24 10.89
CA LYS A 93 -4.02 17.64 11.00
C LYS A 93 -2.49 17.71 10.98
N ASN A 94 -1.94 18.65 10.22
CA ASN A 94 -0.49 18.86 10.04
C ASN A 94 0.26 17.60 9.58
N ALA A 95 -0.41 16.74 8.77
CA ALA A 95 0.17 15.51 8.28
C ALA A 95 1.42 15.78 7.42
N LYS A 96 2.47 15.01 7.67
CA LYS A 96 3.61 14.93 6.75
C LYS A 96 3.20 14.18 5.51
N THR A 97 3.69 14.59 4.33
CA THR A 97 3.39 13.94 3.05
C THR A 97 4.68 13.54 2.36
N ILE A 98 4.76 12.27 1.97
CA ILE A 98 5.86 11.69 1.18
C ILE A 98 5.33 11.41 -0.22
N THR A 99 6.13 11.72 -1.24
CA THR A 99 5.83 11.42 -2.64
C THR A 99 6.81 10.36 -3.15
N VAL A 100 6.28 9.26 -3.64
CA VAL A 100 7.03 8.17 -4.26
C VAL A 100 6.85 8.24 -5.77
N LYS A 101 7.97 8.29 -6.50
CA LYS A 101 7.98 8.28 -7.97
C LYS A 101 7.97 6.83 -8.48
N GLY A 102 7.26 6.61 -9.58
CA GLY A 102 7.13 5.29 -10.21
C GLY A 102 5.96 4.49 -9.65
N ASN A 103 5.20 3.88 -10.55
CA ASN A 103 4.02 3.08 -10.19
C ASN A 103 4.37 1.67 -9.68
N LYS A 104 5.63 1.25 -9.84
CA LYS A 104 6.15 0.00 -9.28
C LYS A 104 6.61 0.15 -7.83
N ASN A 105 6.99 1.37 -7.42
CA ASN A 105 7.49 1.66 -6.08
C ASN A 105 6.33 2.00 -5.16
N ASN A 106 5.69 1.00 -4.60
CA ASN A 106 4.49 1.15 -3.78
C ASN A 106 4.75 1.02 -2.26
N THR A 107 6.00 0.92 -1.85
CA THR A 107 6.42 0.90 -0.44
C THR A 107 7.02 2.24 -0.01
N VAL A 108 6.67 2.70 1.17
CA VAL A 108 7.14 3.96 1.76
C VAL A 108 7.78 3.70 3.11
N SER A 109 9.07 3.98 3.23
CA SER A 109 9.78 3.91 4.52
C SER A 109 9.61 5.22 5.30
N LEU A 110 9.18 5.10 6.54
CA LEU A 110 9.05 6.18 7.51
C LEU A 110 10.13 6.02 8.58
N ASN A 111 10.95 7.04 8.77
CA ASN A 111 12.04 7.05 9.74
C ASN A 111 11.84 8.20 10.75
N GLY A 112 12.49 8.09 11.92
CA GLY A 112 12.45 9.11 12.96
C GLY A 112 11.08 9.25 13.63
N LEU A 113 10.29 8.19 13.64
CA LEU A 113 9.02 8.13 14.34
C LEU A 113 9.25 8.13 15.87
N LYS A 114 8.22 8.50 16.62
CA LYS A 114 8.23 8.39 18.10
C LYS A 114 7.86 6.96 18.50
N ALA A 115 8.61 6.35 19.41
CA ALA A 115 8.32 5.03 19.94
C ALA A 115 6.98 5.01 20.70
N GLY A 116 6.28 3.86 20.69
CA GLY A 116 5.01 3.67 21.39
C GLY A 116 3.87 4.56 20.90
N THR A 117 3.98 5.14 19.70
CA THR A 117 3.08 6.19 19.20
C THR A 117 2.23 5.65 18.05
N THR A 118 0.93 5.90 18.09
CA THR A 118 0.02 5.58 16.98
C THR A 118 0.13 6.63 15.88
N TYR A 119 0.33 6.18 14.64
CA TYR A 119 0.34 6.99 13.43
C TYR A 119 -0.84 6.62 12.54
N TYR A 120 -1.57 7.62 12.10
CA TYR A 120 -2.66 7.53 11.14
C TYR A 120 -2.16 7.92 9.76
N MET A 121 -2.62 7.22 8.72
CA MET A 121 -2.10 7.41 7.38
C MET A 121 -3.15 7.24 6.30
N GLN A 122 -2.93 7.89 5.16
CA GLN A 122 -3.72 7.73 3.94
C GLN A 122 -2.80 7.75 2.73
N ALA A 123 -3.18 7.02 1.70
CA ALA A 123 -2.47 6.99 0.43
C ALA A 123 -3.34 7.53 -0.71
N ARG A 124 -2.70 8.05 -1.76
CA ARG A 124 -3.33 8.37 -3.03
C ARG A 124 -2.35 8.16 -4.18
N THR A 125 -2.88 7.94 -5.37
CA THR A 125 -2.08 7.96 -6.61
C THR A 125 -1.94 9.37 -7.15
N TYR A 126 -0.93 9.57 -8.00
CA TYR A 126 -0.90 10.72 -8.88
C TYR A 126 -0.49 10.33 -10.30
N MET A 127 -0.95 11.13 -11.28
CA MET A 127 -0.52 11.07 -12.68
C MET A 127 0.10 12.40 -13.06
N ALA A 128 1.33 12.38 -13.58
CA ALA A 128 2.02 13.55 -14.08
C ALA A 128 1.82 13.65 -15.60
N ILE A 129 1.28 14.78 -16.08
CA ILE A 129 1.04 15.04 -17.50
C ILE A 129 1.53 16.45 -17.80
N LYS A 130 2.52 16.59 -18.69
CA LYS A 130 3.08 17.88 -19.09
C LYS A 130 3.41 18.79 -17.90
N GLY A 131 4.11 18.26 -16.88
CA GLY A 131 4.50 18.99 -15.67
C GLY A 131 3.39 19.17 -14.61
N LYS A 132 2.12 18.97 -14.94
CA LYS A 132 1.00 19.06 -14.00
C LYS A 132 0.71 17.71 -13.36
N LYS A 133 0.48 17.69 -12.04
CA LYS A 133 0.08 16.49 -11.30
C LYS A 133 -1.43 16.48 -11.05
N TYR A 134 -2.06 15.35 -11.37
CA TYR A 134 -3.45 15.03 -11.05
C TYR A 134 -3.45 13.98 -9.95
N TYR A 135 -4.24 14.16 -8.91
CA TYR A 135 -4.28 13.27 -7.74
C TYR A 135 -5.62 12.57 -7.62
N SER A 136 -5.60 11.31 -7.24
CA SER A 136 -6.83 10.64 -6.79
C SER A 136 -7.33 11.25 -5.46
N LYS A 137 -8.55 10.89 -5.05
CA LYS A 137 -8.94 11.10 -3.66
C LYS A 137 -8.05 10.27 -2.74
N TRP A 138 -7.87 10.73 -1.50
CA TRP A 138 -7.19 9.96 -0.46
C TRP A 138 -7.96 8.67 -0.15
N SER A 139 -7.24 7.64 0.30
CA SER A 139 -7.81 6.38 0.80
C SER A 139 -8.58 6.58 2.10
N SER A 140 -9.23 5.51 2.61
CA SER A 140 -9.53 5.36 4.03
C SER A 140 -8.30 5.64 4.89
N THR A 141 -8.54 6.02 6.15
CA THR A 141 -7.47 6.19 7.14
C THR A 141 -7.14 4.84 7.75
N GLU A 142 -5.90 4.44 7.62
CA GLU A 142 -5.30 3.31 8.32
C GLU A 142 -4.41 3.80 9.45
N HIS A 143 -4.05 2.93 10.39
CA HIS A 143 -3.17 3.29 11.47
C HIS A 143 -2.22 2.14 11.85
N CYS A 144 -1.08 2.51 12.40
CA CYS A 144 -0.14 1.58 13.02
C CYS A 144 0.41 2.21 14.31
N LYS A 145 0.88 1.39 15.23
CA LYS A 145 1.51 1.85 16.47
C LYS A 145 2.96 1.39 16.49
N THR A 146 3.90 2.33 16.59
CA THR A 146 5.32 2.01 16.77
C THR A 146 5.55 1.29 18.09
N SER A 147 6.54 0.41 18.15
CA SER A 147 6.85 -0.34 19.35
C SER A 147 7.24 0.58 20.51
N GLY A 148 6.87 0.20 21.73
CA GLY A 148 7.22 0.91 22.96
C GLY A 148 8.71 0.75 23.31
N LYS A 149 9.12 1.32 24.43
CA LYS A 149 10.42 1.03 25.03
C LYS A 149 10.42 -0.45 25.47
N SER A 150 11.27 -1.30 24.91
CA SER A 150 11.66 -2.54 25.56
C SER A 150 12.17 -2.21 26.94
N LYS A 151 11.70 -2.92 27.98
CA LYS A 151 12.42 -2.93 29.25
C LYS A 151 13.81 -3.50 28.96
N GLU A 152 14.83 -2.69 29.01
CA GLU A 152 16.22 -3.15 29.04
C GLU A 152 16.37 -4.02 30.29
N ASN A 153 16.46 -5.31 30.10
CA ASN A 153 17.12 -6.17 31.09
C ASN A 153 18.61 -5.91 30.95
N THR A 154 19.10 -4.96 31.76
CA THR A 154 20.53 -4.83 32.03
C THR A 154 20.97 -6.02 32.82
N SER A 155 21.44 -7.05 32.16
CA SER A 155 22.33 -8.05 32.74
C SER A 155 23.70 -7.87 32.10
N ASN A 156 24.55 -7.08 32.79
CA ASN A 156 25.97 -7.01 32.53
C ASN A 156 26.61 -8.34 32.97
N THR A 157 26.87 -9.22 32.00
CA THR A 157 27.92 -10.26 32.13
C THR A 157 28.64 -10.32 30.79
N THR A 158 29.92 -9.96 30.82
CA THR A 158 30.86 -10.16 29.73
C THR A 158 30.95 -11.66 29.44
N PRO A 159 30.54 -12.19 28.28
CA PRO A 159 30.69 -13.61 28.01
C PRO A 159 32.04 -13.87 27.33
N THR A 160 32.75 -14.84 27.83
CA THR A 160 33.81 -15.59 27.14
C THR A 160 33.34 -15.99 25.74
N PRO A 161 34.18 -15.92 24.68
CA PRO A 161 33.73 -16.23 23.31
C PRO A 161 33.32 -17.70 23.19
N LYS A 162 32.02 -17.94 23.17
CA LYS A 162 31.43 -19.23 22.84
C LYS A 162 31.43 -19.35 21.31
N PRO A 163 31.67 -20.53 20.72
CA PRO A 163 31.60 -20.72 19.27
C PRO A 163 30.24 -20.23 18.73
N VAL A 164 30.28 -19.35 17.72
CA VAL A 164 29.05 -18.83 17.09
C VAL A 164 28.30 -19.96 16.41
N PRO A 165 27.06 -20.28 16.78
CA PRO A 165 26.27 -21.33 16.15
C PRO A 165 26.06 -21.00 14.67
N LYS A 166 26.08 -22.01 13.79
CA LYS A 166 25.76 -21.83 12.37
C LYS A 166 24.28 -21.44 12.22
N LEU A 167 24.01 -20.38 11.46
CA LEU A 167 22.65 -20.00 11.10
C LEU A 167 22.03 -21.03 10.16
N THR A 168 20.87 -21.58 10.49
CA THR A 168 20.10 -22.51 9.67
C THR A 168 18.63 -22.12 9.63
N LEU A 169 17.96 -22.43 8.52
CA LEU A 169 16.50 -22.45 8.45
C LEU A 169 16.00 -23.86 8.80
N GLU A 170 14.80 -23.98 9.32
CA GLU A 170 14.15 -25.29 9.41
C GLU A 170 13.91 -25.87 8.00
N GLU A 171 13.89 -27.22 7.91
CA GLU A 171 13.69 -27.93 6.65
C GLU A 171 12.45 -27.43 5.90
N GLY A 172 12.57 -27.28 4.56
CA GLY A 172 11.49 -26.89 3.66
C GLY A 172 11.24 -25.40 3.54
N LYS A 173 11.90 -24.53 4.32
CA LYS A 173 11.65 -23.08 4.32
C LYS A 173 12.58 -22.27 3.40
N ALA A 174 13.54 -22.89 2.72
CA ALA A 174 14.45 -22.20 1.79
C ALA A 174 13.75 -21.75 0.48
N ASN A 175 12.77 -22.56 0.01
CA ASN A 175 11.93 -22.24 -1.14
C ASN A 175 10.49 -22.56 -0.81
N ILE A 176 9.62 -21.56 -0.84
CA ILE A 176 8.22 -21.67 -0.42
C ILE A 176 7.33 -21.20 -1.57
N THR A 177 6.25 -21.95 -1.84
CA THR A 177 5.18 -21.51 -2.76
C THR A 177 3.88 -21.38 -1.99
N LEU A 178 3.28 -20.19 -2.01
CA LEU A 178 2.04 -19.87 -1.29
C LEU A 178 1.09 -19.09 -2.20
N GLU A 179 -0.21 -19.16 -1.88
CA GLU A 179 -1.20 -18.25 -2.48
C GLU A 179 -1.11 -16.85 -1.85
N SER A 180 -1.59 -15.83 -2.56
CA SER A 180 -1.74 -14.49 -2.01
C SER A 180 -2.72 -14.47 -0.82
N GLY A 181 -2.43 -13.64 0.19
CA GLY A 181 -3.23 -13.53 1.42
C GLY A 181 -2.97 -14.62 2.46
N ARG A 182 -1.86 -15.37 2.34
CA ARG A 182 -1.43 -16.36 3.33
C ARG A 182 -0.39 -15.77 4.27
N TYR A 183 -0.35 -16.31 5.48
CA TYR A 183 0.70 -16.07 6.47
C TYR A 183 1.63 -17.26 6.52
N TYR A 184 2.91 -17.02 6.79
CA TYR A 184 3.89 -18.06 7.05
C TYR A 184 4.97 -17.53 7.99
N GLU A 185 5.57 -18.43 8.71
CA GLU A 185 6.61 -18.16 9.69
C GLU A 185 7.95 -18.72 9.21
N ILE A 186 9.01 -17.95 9.39
CA ILE A 186 10.38 -18.42 9.23
C ILE A 186 11.02 -18.51 10.61
N GLU A 187 11.53 -19.68 10.95
CA GLU A 187 12.30 -19.91 12.15
C GLU A 187 13.77 -20.11 11.81
N THR A 188 14.63 -19.62 12.66
CA THR A 188 16.08 -19.73 12.53
C THR A 188 16.70 -20.32 13.80
N SER A 189 17.86 -20.91 13.67
CA SER A 189 18.61 -21.47 14.82
C SER A 189 19.16 -20.40 15.77
N ASN A 190 19.31 -19.17 15.28
CA ASN A 190 19.86 -18.03 16.02
C ASN A 190 18.84 -16.89 16.03
N GLY A 191 18.96 -15.98 17.01
CA GLY A 191 18.10 -14.81 17.07
C GLY A 191 18.20 -13.95 15.81
N ILE A 192 17.08 -13.44 15.33
CA ILE A 192 16.97 -12.59 14.13
C ILE A 192 17.31 -11.15 14.52
N LYS A 193 18.29 -10.55 13.82
CA LYS A 193 18.71 -9.16 14.00
C LYS A 193 18.11 -8.23 12.96
N ASP A 194 18.03 -8.70 11.71
CA ASP A 194 17.58 -7.89 10.58
C ASP A 194 16.95 -8.76 9.50
N ILE A 195 15.96 -8.21 8.81
CA ILE A 195 15.24 -8.84 7.70
C ILE A 195 15.21 -7.88 6.53
N ASN A 196 15.67 -8.35 5.38
CA ASN A 196 15.56 -7.65 4.10
C ASN A 196 14.63 -8.41 3.16
N ILE A 197 13.63 -7.73 2.62
CA ILE A 197 12.63 -8.26 1.70
C ILE A 197 12.85 -7.61 0.34
N SER A 198 13.14 -8.41 -0.70
CA SER A 198 13.47 -7.91 -2.04
C SER A 198 12.27 -7.27 -2.77
N ASP A 199 11.06 -7.74 -2.51
CA ASP A 199 9.82 -7.16 -3.04
C ASP A 199 8.70 -7.16 -1.99
N PRO A 200 8.55 -6.04 -1.26
CA PRO A 200 7.50 -5.91 -0.24
C PRO A 200 6.06 -5.86 -0.79
N ALA A 201 5.88 -5.78 -2.12
CA ALA A 201 4.56 -5.92 -2.72
C ALA A 201 4.14 -7.39 -2.85
N VAL A 202 5.10 -8.30 -2.89
CA VAL A 202 4.86 -9.76 -2.97
C VAL A 202 4.75 -10.35 -1.56
N VAL A 203 5.68 -9.98 -0.67
CA VAL A 203 5.72 -10.45 0.73
C VAL A 203 6.04 -9.28 1.63
N TYR A 204 5.39 -9.18 2.78
CA TYR A 204 5.75 -8.20 3.79
C TYR A 204 5.92 -8.84 5.18
N SER A 205 6.74 -8.19 6.00
CA SER A 205 6.97 -8.55 7.40
C SER A 205 5.83 -8.06 8.28
N THR A 206 5.28 -8.91 9.14
CA THR A 206 4.17 -8.56 10.05
C THR A 206 4.65 -8.21 11.45
N ASP A 207 5.82 -8.72 11.87
CA ASP A 207 6.38 -8.56 13.20
C ASP A 207 7.74 -7.88 13.18
N GLU A 208 8.19 -7.37 14.33
CA GLU A 208 9.55 -6.87 14.50
C GLU A 208 10.51 -8.04 14.75
N ALA A 209 11.60 -8.09 14.01
CA ALA A 209 12.70 -9.00 14.27
C ALA A 209 13.63 -8.38 15.31
N GLU A 210 13.28 -8.45 16.60
CA GLU A 210 14.19 -8.07 17.70
C GLU A 210 14.46 -9.31 18.59
N GLY A 211 15.51 -10.07 18.27
CA GLY A 211 16.08 -11.10 19.14
C GLY A 211 15.30 -12.40 19.25
N GLY A 212 14.17 -12.55 18.59
CA GLY A 212 13.43 -13.81 18.46
C GLY A 212 14.04 -14.74 17.42
N ASN A 213 13.76 -16.04 17.53
CA ASN A 213 14.19 -17.04 16.55
C ASN A 213 13.25 -17.18 15.36
N SER A 214 12.04 -16.64 15.46
CA SER A 214 10.99 -16.74 14.44
C SER A 214 10.48 -15.38 14.01
N HIS A 215 9.94 -15.32 12.77
CA HIS A 215 9.34 -14.13 12.21
C HIS A 215 8.19 -14.47 11.27
N LEU A 216 7.08 -13.76 11.41
CA LEU A 216 5.86 -13.96 10.64
C LEU A 216 5.84 -13.03 9.42
N PHE A 217 5.48 -13.58 8.27
CA PHE A 217 5.33 -12.88 7.00
C PHE A 217 3.95 -13.07 6.43
N ALA A 218 3.51 -12.12 5.60
CA ALA A 218 2.28 -12.26 4.84
C ALA A 218 2.53 -12.08 3.34
N THR A 219 1.85 -12.90 2.53
CA THR A 219 1.88 -12.81 1.07
C THR A 219 0.81 -11.84 0.57
N LEU A 220 1.13 -11.00 -0.41
CA LEU A 220 0.24 -9.97 -0.95
C LEU A 220 -0.10 -10.24 -2.42
N GLU A 221 0.80 -9.84 -3.31
CA GLU A 221 0.60 -9.95 -4.78
C GLU A 221 1.35 -11.17 -5.33
N PRO A 222 0.86 -11.79 -6.43
CA PRO A 222 1.59 -12.84 -7.13
C PRO A 222 2.97 -12.34 -7.58
N GLY A 223 3.98 -13.17 -7.41
CA GLY A 223 5.36 -12.84 -7.76
C GLY A 223 6.38 -13.70 -7.05
N LYS A 224 7.66 -13.34 -7.18
CA LYS A 224 8.77 -13.95 -6.42
C LYS A 224 9.44 -12.91 -5.55
N CYS A 225 9.72 -13.27 -4.31
CA CYS A 225 10.40 -12.44 -3.34
C CYS A 225 11.51 -13.23 -2.67
N VAL A 226 12.66 -12.62 -2.45
CA VAL A 226 13.76 -13.17 -1.65
C VAL A 226 13.78 -12.46 -0.31
N ILE A 227 13.71 -13.22 0.76
CA ILE A 227 13.85 -12.73 2.12
C ILE A 227 15.27 -13.08 2.57
N THR A 228 16.04 -12.08 2.97
CA THR A 228 17.38 -12.26 3.56
C THR A 228 17.28 -11.97 5.05
N ILE A 229 17.57 -12.98 5.86
CA ILE A 229 17.60 -12.88 7.32
C ILE A 229 19.04 -12.77 7.76
N THR A 230 19.32 -11.80 8.62
CA THR A 230 20.61 -11.63 9.30
C THR A 230 20.41 -11.96 10.79
N ASP A 231 21.21 -12.90 11.32
CA ASP A 231 21.15 -13.27 12.73
C ASP A 231 21.88 -12.26 13.64
N ILE A 232 21.79 -12.48 14.95
CA ILE A 232 22.47 -11.64 15.96
C ILE A 232 23.99 -11.66 15.85
N TYR A 233 24.58 -12.66 15.16
CA TYR A 233 26.02 -12.80 14.92
C TYR A 233 26.45 -12.24 13.57
N GLY A 234 25.51 -11.72 12.74
CA GLY A 234 25.79 -11.16 11.42
C GLY A 234 25.84 -12.17 10.28
N GLN A 235 25.52 -13.45 10.54
CA GLN A 235 25.38 -14.46 9.49
C GLN A 235 24.10 -14.21 8.69
N LYS A 236 24.11 -14.52 7.39
CA LYS A 236 22.96 -14.30 6.50
C LYS A 236 22.46 -15.61 5.92
N ILE A 237 21.13 -15.75 5.83
CA ILE A 237 20.47 -16.83 5.13
C ILE A 237 19.31 -16.27 4.30
N THR A 238 18.97 -16.94 3.20
CA THR A 238 17.91 -16.49 2.30
C THR A 238 16.80 -17.53 2.21
N SER A 239 15.56 -17.05 2.10
CA SER A 239 14.38 -17.82 1.72
C SER A 239 13.74 -17.22 0.50
N THR A 240 13.43 -18.04 -0.52
CA THR A 240 12.73 -17.59 -1.73
C THR A 240 11.26 -17.95 -1.62
N VAL A 241 10.40 -16.95 -1.71
CA VAL A 241 8.94 -17.10 -1.66
C VAL A 241 8.36 -16.84 -3.05
N SER A 242 7.66 -17.82 -3.59
CA SER A 242 6.85 -17.70 -4.80
C SER A 242 5.38 -17.56 -4.41
N VAL A 243 4.77 -16.43 -4.73
CA VAL A 243 3.36 -16.18 -4.43
C VAL A 243 2.55 -16.37 -5.71
N THR A 244 1.57 -17.26 -5.66
CA THR A 244 0.61 -17.51 -6.73
C THR A 244 -0.69 -16.75 -6.48
N GLN A 245 -1.45 -16.49 -7.54
CA GLN A 245 -2.76 -15.87 -7.38
C GLN A 245 -3.71 -16.85 -6.69
N LYS A 246 -4.46 -16.36 -5.69
CA LYS A 246 -5.56 -17.15 -5.12
C LYS A 246 -6.59 -17.41 -6.22
N LEU A 247 -6.80 -18.68 -6.58
CA LEU A 247 -7.82 -19.07 -7.53
C LEU A 247 -9.20 -18.90 -6.87
N TYR A 248 -10.01 -18.01 -7.42
CA TYR A 248 -11.41 -17.88 -7.03
C TYR A 248 -12.17 -19.11 -7.50
N ASN A 249 -12.64 -19.93 -6.55
CA ASN A 249 -13.56 -21.03 -6.87
C ASN A 249 -14.98 -20.62 -6.50
N PRO A 250 -15.85 -20.28 -7.47
CA PRO A 250 -17.20 -19.79 -7.19
C PRO A 250 -18.13 -20.84 -6.53
N HIS A 251 -17.68 -22.09 -6.40
CA HIS A 251 -18.49 -23.18 -5.82
C HIS A 251 -18.22 -23.47 -4.34
N THR A 252 -17.33 -22.72 -3.66
CA THR A 252 -16.97 -22.96 -2.26
C THR A 252 -17.40 -21.84 -1.30
N GLU A 253 -17.95 -20.75 -1.76
CA GLU A 253 -18.59 -19.75 -0.88
C GLU A 253 -20.08 -20.08 -0.71
N THR A 254 -20.41 -20.93 0.27
CA THR A 254 -21.74 -20.98 0.86
C THR A 254 -21.98 -19.64 1.58
N SER A 255 -22.80 -18.79 0.96
CA SER A 255 -23.35 -17.61 1.62
C SER A 255 -24.15 -18.07 2.84
N TYR A 256 -23.70 -17.71 4.04
CA TYR A 256 -24.58 -17.68 5.19
C TYR A 256 -25.43 -16.40 5.08
N VAL A 257 -26.73 -16.61 4.85
CA VAL A 257 -27.80 -15.63 4.98
C VAL A 257 -27.99 -15.31 6.44
#